data_fa9019f24a4ae3c6e0bed36c3d39c188
#
_entry.id   fa9019f24a4ae3c6e0bed36c3d39c188
#
_cell.length_a   1.000
_cell.length_b   1.000
_cell.length_c   1.000
_cell.angle_alpha   90.00
_cell.angle_beta   90.00
_cell.angle_gamma   90.00
#
_symmetry.space_group_name_H-M   'P 1'
#
loop_
_entity.id
_entity.type
_entity.pdbx_description
1 polymer ?
#
loop_
_entity_poly.entity_id
_entity_poly.type
_entity_poly.pdbx_seq_one_letter_code
_entity_poly.pdbx_strand_id
1 'polypeptide(L)'
;MDPVQHTQKATRQCWECLKRRLVCDCTLPHCKKCIKKGGECPGYDAQKPLQWVEPGKVTSRKPKKPSKKSELVLRMRQSRPPMEESKSDTSWSIETIGSEEESKADQEELRNLYHKKLADVRRVEDIDEIMHFASQDKIEEIVSKGLVQEAARILKLEKDPLKGLRRVLRYLRLEQIPTYNLQSDTCEVVQAIDYFNTRVIPEVTGEDFALVRNPQIMFFPMSALHLLTPSTHNSFVCIALQHYINKLPSGASEKALIANGPKIWQYRGEAIQELSRRVADPRTMYSLATITDIVVFLTNELQAQTLPQWRSHIDVLMRIMKVRGGMMAIYRSAHYMHATVVLVQLVITMSNSTSPAHDQVVLAPTLAEELENAEEMYHELSPYCLCPPSVFFYILRISNLRREASQALILEDDLTALTQTATNLLSQIESFSINDWAQPGADNAEWLAIGSAFKHAAAVYCVMSLQSLALLPNDAQTNQQLERHGDLLASQLKEVIGSQRTRRFASWPLTVAGVEAGYRGEARRKWVEDTCSELARVLGTNCPLNLKAVMRKYWASGNPGWEECFYKPYAFMF
;
A
#
# COMPACT_ATOMS: atom_id res chain seq x y z
N MET A 1 -22.77 58.20 29.20
CA MET A 1 -23.18 57.48 27.98
C MET A 1 -22.28 56.24 27.86
N ASP A 2 -22.81 55.13 28.32
CA ASP A 2 -22.06 53.85 28.31
C ASP A 2 -22.00 53.26 26.90
N PRO A 3 -20.89 52.64 26.48
CA PRO A 3 -20.78 52.07 25.15
C PRO A 3 -21.63 50.79 25.04
N VAL A 4 -22.51 50.78 24.07
CA VAL A 4 -23.32 49.60 23.68
C VAL A 4 -22.38 48.51 23.21
N GLN A 5 -22.14 47.49 24.05
CA GLN A 5 -21.43 46.26 23.66
C GLN A 5 -22.28 45.50 22.64
N HIS A 6 -21.84 45.48 21.36
CA HIS A 6 -22.38 44.59 20.34
C HIS A 6 -22.02 43.15 20.69
N THR A 7 -22.94 42.42 21.34
CA THR A 7 -22.77 40.98 21.59
C THR A 7 -22.85 40.23 20.27
N GLN A 8 -21.74 39.70 19.80
CA GLN A 8 -21.69 38.83 18.63
C GLN A 8 -22.55 37.59 18.86
N LYS A 9 -23.33 37.16 17.85
CA LYS A 9 -24.22 36.00 17.89
C LYS A 9 -23.74 34.94 16.91
N ALA A 10 -23.80 33.66 17.31
CA ALA A 10 -23.55 32.52 16.45
C ALA A 10 -24.71 32.28 15.48
N THR A 11 -24.44 31.72 14.31
CA THR A 11 -25.43 31.45 13.24
C THR A 11 -26.30 30.23 13.53
N ARG A 12 -25.98 29.42 14.54
CA ARG A 12 -26.70 28.19 14.90
C ARG A 12 -26.86 28.05 16.42
N GLN A 13 -27.79 27.20 16.84
CA GLN A 13 -28.00 26.90 18.26
C GLN A 13 -26.87 26.04 18.82
N CYS A 14 -26.50 26.22 20.12
CA CYS A 14 -25.52 25.37 20.77
C CYS A 14 -26.03 23.93 20.94
N TRP A 15 -25.12 22.98 21.00
CA TRP A 15 -25.45 21.56 21.06
C TRP A 15 -26.30 21.15 22.27
N GLU A 16 -26.13 21.80 23.43
CA GLU A 16 -26.94 21.51 24.60
C GLU A 16 -28.40 22.02 24.48
N CYS A 17 -28.60 23.23 23.96
CA CYS A 17 -29.95 23.75 23.68
C CYS A 17 -30.62 22.90 22.58
N LEU A 18 -29.90 22.49 21.54
CA LEU A 18 -30.43 21.62 20.50
C LEU A 18 -30.84 20.25 21.05
N LYS A 19 -30.02 19.63 21.92
CA LYS A 19 -30.31 18.35 22.58
C LYS A 19 -31.56 18.42 23.44
N ARG A 20 -31.76 19.55 24.10
CA ARG A 20 -32.89 19.79 25.01
C ARG A 20 -34.11 20.42 24.34
N ARG A 21 -34.07 20.62 23.02
CA ARG A 21 -35.13 21.25 22.23
C ARG A 21 -35.55 22.64 22.76
N LEU A 22 -34.55 23.44 23.18
CA LEU A 22 -34.77 24.81 23.68
C LEU A 22 -34.28 25.81 22.62
N VAL A 23 -34.98 26.95 22.50
CA VAL A 23 -34.54 28.05 21.67
C VAL A 23 -33.27 28.65 22.29
N CYS A 24 -32.16 28.66 21.58
CA CYS A 24 -30.89 29.22 22.00
C CYS A 24 -30.82 30.73 21.70
N ASP A 25 -30.19 31.51 22.58
CA ASP A 25 -29.95 32.93 22.36
C ASP A 25 -28.71 33.23 21.50
N CYS A 26 -27.95 32.17 21.18
CA CYS A 26 -26.78 32.18 20.28
C CYS A 26 -25.66 33.17 20.66
N THR A 27 -25.57 33.59 21.91
CA THR A 27 -24.55 34.54 22.38
C THR A 27 -23.16 33.87 22.43
N LEU A 28 -22.15 34.49 21.85
CA LEU A 28 -20.75 34.02 21.90
C LEU A 28 -20.05 34.53 23.16
N PRO A 29 -19.10 33.75 23.74
CA PRO A 29 -18.69 32.39 23.37
C PRO A 29 -19.65 31.30 23.88
N HIS A 30 -20.51 31.59 24.83
CA HIS A 30 -21.43 30.65 25.46
C HIS A 30 -22.84 31.21 25.57
N CYS A 31 -23.88 30.40 25.31
CA CYS A 31 -25.24 30.88 25.38
C CYS A 31 -25.69 31.17 26.83
N LYS A 32 -26.38 32.28 27.03
CA LYS A 32 -26.88 32.71 28.37
C LYS A 32 -27.80 31.68 29.03
N LYS A 33 -28.52 30.87 28.21
CA LYS A 33 -29.41 29.81 28.76
C LYS A 33 -28.66 28.65 29.39
N CYS A 34 -27.50 28.25 28.83
CA CYS A 34 -26.66 27.23 29.45
C CYS A 34 -26.01 27.78 30.72
N ILE A 35 -25.47 29.01 30.67
CA ILE A 35 -24.84 29.67 31.81
C ILE A 35 -25.86 29.84 32.97
N LYS A 36 -27.06 30.35 32.69
CA LYS A 36 -28.10 30.59 33.71
C LYS A 36 -28.52 29.30 34.42
N LYS A 37 -28.31 28.13 33.81
CA LYS A 37 -28.63 26.82 34.40
C LYS A 37 -27.45 26.17 35.12
N GLY A 38 -26.31 26.81 35.21
CA GLY A 38 -25.10 26.25 35.83
C GLY A 38 -24.44 25.10 35.06
N GLY A 39 -24.75 24.93 33.75
CA GLY A 39 -24.18 23.90 32.91
C GLY A 39 -23.21 24.47 31.90
N GLU A 40 -22.21 23.69 31.55
CA GLU A 40 -21.20 24.01 30.52
C GLU A 40 -21.86 24.07 29.14
N CYS A 41 -21.65 25.16 28.40
CA CYS A 41 -22.16 25.29 27.03
C CYS A 41 -21.15 24.67 26.04
N PRO A 42 -21.51 23.58 25.32
CA PRO A 42 -20.58 22.88 24.43
C PRO A 42 -20.29 23.60 23.12
N GLY A 43 -20.65 24.87 23.02
CA GLY A 43 -20.34 25.70 21.85
C GLY A 43 -21.25 25.49 20.64
N TYR A 44 -20.84 26.07 19.51
CA TYR A 44 -21.63 26.22 18.28
C TYR A 44 -20.98 25.55 17.06
N ASP A 45 -19.92 24.77 17.26
CA ASP A 45 -19.18 24.13 16.17
C ASP A 45 -20.07 23.20 15.33
N ALA A 46 -19.72 23.05 14.05
CA ALA A 46 -20.47 22.21 13.12
C ALA A 46 -20.43 20.73 13.55
N GLN A 47 -19.34 20.31 14.18
CA GLN A 47 -19.18 18.95 14.71
C GLN A 47 -19.62 18.89 16.17
N LYS A 48 -20.37 17.83 16.52
CA LYS A 48 -20.80 17.58 17.89
C LYS A 48 -19.58 17.25 18.76
N PRO A 49 -19.40 17.90 19.93
CA PRO A 49 -18.33 17.54 20.86
C PRO A 49 -18.36 16.06 21.22
N LEU A 50 -17.21 15.40 21.21
CA LEU A 50 -17.06 14.00 21.63
C LEU A 50 -17.35 13.89 23.12
N GLN A 51 -18.33 13.05 23.47
CA GLN A 51 -18.59 12.68 24.86
C GLN A 51 -18.04 11.28 25.10
N TRP A 52 -17.07 11.18 25.99
CA TRP A 52 -16.55 9.89 26.46
C TRP A 52 -17.64 9.21 27.31
N VAL A 53 -18.03 8.00 26.94
CA VAL A 53 -18.96 7.16 27.70
C VAL A 53 -18.12 6.09 28.40
N GLU A 54 -18.37 5.88 29.70
CA GLU A 54 -17.68 4.83 30.46
C GLU A 54 -17.86 3.45 29.78
N PRO A 55 -16.85 2.58 29.83
CA PRO A 55 -16.94 1.25 29.24
C PRO A 55 -18.15 0.49 29.83
N GLY A 56 -19.04 0.02 28.96
CA GLY A 56 -20.23 -0.74 29.35
C GLY A 56 -21.56 0.03 29.27
N LYS A 57 -21.57 1.36 29.07
CA LYS A 57 -22.81 2.15 28.86
C LYS A 57 -22.99 2.53 27.39
N VAL A 58 -23.42 1.58 26.57
CA VAL A 58 -23.85 1.88 25.19
C VAL A 58 -25.28 2.40 25.23
N THR A 59 -25.52 3.65 24.83
CA THR A 59 -26.87 4.18 24.63
C THR A 59 -27.47 3.53 23.38
N SER A 60 -28.20 2.45 23.54
CA SER A 60 -28.97 1.84 22.45
C SER A 60 -30.01 2.84 21.94
N ARG A 61 -29.92 3.25 20.67
CA ARG A 61 -31.04 3.95 20.02
C ARG A 61 -32.20 2.98 19.90
N LYS A 62 -33.32 3.27 20.52
CA LYS A 62 -34.59 2.55 20.26
C LYS A 62 -34.88 2.67 18.75
N PRO A 63 -35.13 1.56 18.05
CA PRO A 63 -35.46 1.61 16.62
C PRO A 63 -36.70 2.47 16.42
N LYS A 64 -36.64 3.39 15.45
CA LYS A 64 -37.82 4.16 15.02
C LYS A 64 -38.82 3.17 14.43
N LYS A 65 -40.10 3.26 14.86
CA LYS A 65 -41.20 2.50 14.25
C LYS A 65 -41.18 2.76 12.73
N PRO A 66 -41.25 1.70 11.91
CA PRO A 66 -41.24 1.85 10.45
C PRO A 66 -42.40 2.72 9.97
N SER A 67 -42.17 3.55 8.97
CA SER A 67 -43.25 4.35 8.34
C SER A 67 -44.18 3.42 7.56
N LYS A 68 -45.47 3.81 7.39
CA LYS A 68 -46.50 3.02 6.67
C LYS A 68 -46.02 2.52 5.26
N LYS A 69 -45.07 3.22 4.66
CA LYS A 69 -44.46 2.84 3.35
C LYS A 69 -43.50 1.66 3.47
N SER A 70 -42.78 1.51 4.58
CA SER A 70 -41.90 0.35 4.84
C SER A 70 -42.68 -0.90 5.28
N GLU A 71 -43.86 -0.73 5.87
CA GLU A 71 -44.75 -1.85 6.23
C GLU A 71 -45.35 -2.53 4.98
N LEU A 72 -45.64 -1.73 3.93
CA LEU A 72 -46.15 -2.27 2.66
C LEU A 72 -45.08 -3.13 1.92
N VAL A 73 -43.83 -2.70 1.97
CA VAL A 73 -42.70 -3.43 1.36
C VAL A 73 -42.37 -4.72 2.13
N LEU A 74 -42.53 -4.69 3.46
CA LEU A 74 -42.36 -5.89 4.29
C LEU A 74 -43.48 -6.91 4.06
N ARG A 75 -44.72 -6.46 3.92
CA ARG A 75 -45.87 -7.35 3.60
C ARG A 75 -45.75 -7.97 2.20
N MET A 76 -45.22 -7.25 1.21
CA MET A 76 -44.96 -7.81 -0.14
C MET A 76 -43.82 -8.84 -0.15
N ARG A 77 -42.89 -8.80 0.81
CA ARG A 77 -41.84 -9.81 0.96
C ARG A 77 -42.30 -11.06 1.73
N GLN A 78 -43.35 -10.95 2.57
CA GLN A 78 -43.88 -12.09 3.34
C GLN A 78 -44.94 -12.92 2.58
N SER A 79 -45.37 -12.48 1.40
CA SER A 79 -46.36 -13.18 0.56
C SER A 79 -45.77 -14.10 -0.51
N ARG A 80 -44.47 -14.42 -0.45
CA ARG A 80 -43.91 -15.52 -1.23
C ARG A 80 -43.96 -16.79 -0.41
N PRO A 81 -44.57 -17.87 -0.89
CA PRO A 81 -44.57 -19.16 -0.20
C PRO A 81 -43.12 -19.65 -0.03
N PRO A 82 -42.82 -20.35 1.09
CA PRO A 82 -41.52 -20.97 1.26
C PRO A 82 -41.31 -21.98 0.14
N MET A 83 -40.21 -21.86 -0.60
CA MET A 83 -39.72 -22.97 -1.41
C MET A 83 -39.32 -24.08 -0.45
N GLU A 84 -40.01 -25.20 -0.49
CA GLU A 84 -39.63 -26.43 0.15
C GLU A 84 -38.19 -26.78 -0.23
N GLU A 85 -37.32 -26.91 0.76
CA GLU A 85 -36.03 -27.57 0.63
C GLU A 85 -36.32 -29.06 0.28
N SER A 86 -36.36 -29.39 -0.99
CA SER A 86 -36.26 -30.78 -1.38
C SER A 86 -34.82 -31.24 -1.14
N LYS A 87 -34.62 -31.98 -0.04
CA LYS A 87 -33.49 -32.86 0.11
C LYS A 87 -33.51 -33.88 -1.02
N SER A 88 -32.78 -33.63 -2.07
CA SER A 88 -32.37 -34.66 -3.01
C SER A 88 -30.89 -34.95 -2.80
N ASP A 89 -30.63 -35.95 -1.98
CA ASP A 89 -29.42 -36.75 -2.07
C ASP A 89 -29.42 -37.37 -3.48
N THR A 90 -28.75 -36.74 -4.41
CA THR A 90 -28.27 -37.36 -5.63
C THR A 90 -26.79 -37.13 -5.71
N SER A 91 -26.04 -38.10 -5.20
CA SER A 91 -24.67 -38.37 -5.59
C SER A 91 -24.67 -38.55 -7.12
N TRP A 92 -24.28 -37.50 -7.85
CA TRP A 92 -23.89 -37.64 -9.24
C TRP A 92 -22.50 -38.26 -9.26
N SER A 93 -22.46 -39.59 -9.37
CA SER A 93 -21.30 -40.27 -9.91
C SER A 93 -21.00 -39.65 -11.27
N ILE A 94 -19.80 -39.09 -11.42
CA ILE A 94 -19.23 -38.68 -12.69
C ILE A 94 -18.96 -40.00 -13.43
N GLU A 95 -19.95 -40.49 -14.19
CA GLU A 95 -19.67 -41.40 -15.29
C GLU A 95 -18.81 -40.60 -16.26
N THR A 96 -17.59 -41.01 -16.42
CA THR A 96 -16.67 -40.62 -17.49
C THR A 96 -17.30 -41.02 -18.80
N ILE A 97 -18.12 -40.12 -19.38
CA ILE A 97 -18.54 -40.24 -20.78
C ILE A 97 -17.27 -40.07 -21.60
N GLY A 98 -16.89 -41.13 -22.31
CA GLY A 98 -15.70 -41.19 -23.12
C GLY A 98 -15.61 -39.99 -24.07
N SER A 99 -14.41 -39.43 -24.16
CA SER A 99 -14.05 -38.39 -25.10
C SER A 99 -14.25 -38.89 -26.52
N GLU A 100 -15.43 -38.65 -27.12
CA GLU A 100 -15.52 -38.55 -28.57
C GLU A 100 -14.70 -37.32 -28.94
N GLU A 101 -13.67 -37.49 -29.77
CA GLU A 101 -12.88 -36.40 -30.31
C GLU A 101 -13.85 -35.44 -31.02
N GLU A 102 -14.12 -34.29 -30.38
CA GLU A 102 -14.90 -33.22 -30.99
C GLU A 102 -14.25 -32.84 -32.32
N SER A 103 -15.03 -32.80 -33.40
CA SER A 103 -14.47 -32.57 -34.72
C SER A 103 -13.82 -31.20 -34.83
N LYS A 104 -12.72 -31.08 -35.56
CA LYS A 104 -12.07 -29.79 -35.84
C LYS A 104 -13.04 -28.77 -36.45
N ALA A 105 -14.07 -29.23 -37.15
CA ALA A 105 -15.14 -28.40 -37.71
C ALA A 105 -15.99 -27.75 -36.61
N ASP A 106 -16.33 -28.47 -35.54
CA ASP A 106 -17.12 -27.95 -34.42
C ASP A 106 -16.31 -26.89 -33.62
N GLN A 107 -15.03 -27.12 -33.46
CA GLN A 107 -14.13 -26.14 -32.80
C GLN A 107 -14.00 -24.86 -33.60
N GLU A 108 -13.88 -24.95 -34.91
CA GLU A 108 -13.81 -23.79 -35.81
C GLU A 108 -15.14 -23.03 -35.85
N GLU A 109 -16.27 -23.74 -35.84
CA GLU A 109 -17.60 -23.14 -35.75
C GLU A 109 -17.78 -22.38 -34.44
N LEU A 110 -17.35 -22.94 -33.29
CA LEU A 110 -17.38 -22.29 -31.99
C LEU A 110 -16.53 -21.02 -32.02
N ARG A 111 -15.31 -21.11 -32.55
CA ARG A 111 -14.39 -19.98 -32.65
C ARG A 111 -15.00 -18.84 -33.46
N ASN A 112 -15.60 -19.14 -34.60
CA ASN A 112 -16.26 -18.15 -35.44
C ASN A 112 -17.48 -17.51 -34.76
N LEU A 113 -18.32 -18.30 -34.08
CA LEU A 113 -19.46 -17.80 -33.30
C LEU A 113 -19.03 -16.91 -32.13
N TYR A 114 -18.01 -17.33 -31.41
CA TYR A 114 -17.46 -16.58 -30.26
C TYR A 114 -16.90 -15.23 -30.70
N HIS A 115 -16.06 -15.21 -31.74
CA HIS A 115 -15.51 -13.98 -32.27
C HIS A 115 -16.55 -13.03 -32.85
N LYS A 116 -17.57 -13.59 -33.52
CA LYS A 116 -18.69 -12.80 -34.01
C LYS A 116 -19.45 -12.13 -32.86
N LYS A 117 -19.81 -12.90 -31.82
CA LYS A 117 -20.50 -12.35 -30.63
C LYS A 117 -19.66 -11.30 -29.93
N LEU A 118 -18.37 -11.55 -29.80
CA LEU A 118 -17.44 -10.59 -29.20
C LEU A 118 -17.31 -9.29 -30.01
N ALA A 119 -17.28 -9.39 -31.35
CA ALA A 119 -17.27 -8.24 -32.25
C ALA A 119 -18.57 -7.42 -32.17
N ASP A 120 -19.71 -8.09 -32.04
CA ASP A 120 -21.01 -7.44 -31.88
C ASP A 120 -21.11 -6.67 -30.53
N VAL A 121 -20.50 -7.21 -29.45
CA VAL A 121 -20.38 -6.54 -28.16
C VAL A 121 -19.51 -5.29 -28.25
N ARG A 122 -18.41 -5.33 -29.00
CA ARG A 122 -17.52 -4.15 -29.20
C ARG A 122 -18.19 -2.96 -29.88
N ARG A 123 -19.32 -3.16 -30.54
CA ARG A 123 -20.11 -2.08 -31.15
C ARG A 123 -21.05 -1.38 -30.17
N VAL A 124 -21.33 -2.01 -29.05
CA VAL A 124 -22.09 -1.42 -27.95
C VAL A 124 -21.05 -0.96 -26.92
N GLU A 125 -21.04 0.28 -26.52
CA GLU A 125 -20.00 0.95 -25.71
C GLU A 125 -19.80 0.40 -24.27
N ASP A 126 -19.99 -0.89 -24.06
CA ASP A 126 -19.73 -1.59 -22.78
C ASP A 126 -18.31 -2.14 -22.73
N ILE A 127 -17.32 -1.24 -22.55
CA ILE A 127 -15.89 -1.54 -22.55
C ILE A 127 -15.52 -2.58 -21.48
N ASP A 128 -16.14 -2.54 -20.31
CA ASP A 128 -15.78 -3.36 -19.14
C ASP A 128 -16.12 -4.83 -19.32
N GLU A 129 -17.23 -5.15 -19.98
CA GLU A 129 -17.61 -6.54 -20.29
C GLU A 129 -16.80 -7.12 -21.45
N ILE A 130 -16.34 -6.27 -22.37
CA ILE A 130 -15.53 -6.68 -23.54
C ILE A 130 -14.15 -7.17 -23.12
N MET A 131 -13.50 -6.49 -22.17
CA MET A 131 -12.17 -6.88 -21.67
C MET A 131 -12.21 -8.27 -21.03
N HIS A 132 -13.30 -8.59 -20.35
CA HIS A 132 -13.51 -9.88 -19.73
C HIS A 132 -13.62 -11.04 -20.73
N PHE A 133 -14.22 -10.80 -21.88
CA PHE A 133 -14.42 -11.81 -22.95
C PHE A 133 -13.30 -11.83 -23.99
N ALA A 134 -12.40 -10.83 -23.99
CA ALA A 134 -11.36 -10.69 -25.00
C ALA A 134 -10.15 -11.62 -24.79
N SER A 135 -10.05 -12.34 -23.67
CA SER A 135 -8.93 -13.26 -23.45
C SER A 135 -8.99 -14.42 -24.43
N GLN A 136 -7.93 -14.63 -25.18
CA GLN A 136 -7.84 -15.68 -26.21
C GLN A 136 -7.98 -17.10 -25.64
N ASP A 137 -7.65 -17.27 -24.35
CA ASP A 137 -7.59 -18.58 -23.70
C ASP A 137 -8.96 -19.22 -23.42
N LYS A 138 -10.05 -18.46 -23.53
CA LYS A 138 -11.40 -18.98 -23.20
C LYS A 138 -11.89 -20.05 -24.18
N ILE A 139 -11.57 -19.93 -25.46
CA ILE A 139 -11.94 -20.94 -26.45
C ILE A 139 -11.15 -22.23 -26.20
N GLU A 140 -9.85 -22.10 -25.91
CA GLU A 140 -9.00 -23.25 -25.62
C GLU A 140 -9.43 -23.96 -24.34
N GLU A 141 -9.90 -23.23 -23.34
CA GLU A 141 -10.47 -23.79 -22.11
C GLU A 141 -11.80 -24.53 -22.38
N ILE A 142 -12.66 -24.00 -23.24
CA ILE A 142 -13.88 -24.68 -23.70
C ILE A 142 -13.54 -25.98 -24.41
N VAL A 143 -12.57 -25.96 -25.32
CA VAL A 143 -12.09 -27.13 -26.05
C VAL A 143 -11.50 -28.18 -25.12
N SER A 144 -10.65 -27.79 -24.21
CA SER A 144 -10.00 -28.72 -23.27
C SER A 144 -10.97 -29.40 -22.30
N LYS A 145 -12.14 -28.79 -22.07
CA LYS A 145 -13.22 -29.36 -21.24
C LYS A 145 -14.26 -30.18 -22.01
N GLY A 146 -14.09 -30.33 -23.32
CA GLY A 146 -15.03 -31.10 -24.17
C GLY A 146 -16.43 -30.49 -24.28
N LEU A 147 -16.56 -29.16 -24.14
CA LEU A 147 -17.85 -28.46 -24.04
C LEU A 147 -18.20 -27.63 -25.27
N VAL A 148 -17.55 -27.91 -26.43
CA VAL A 148 -17.66 -27.13 -27.67
C VAL A 148 -19.08 -27.08 -28.20
N GLN A 149 -19.76 -28.22 -28.27
CA GLN A 149 -21.11 -28.30 -28.85
C GLN A 149 -22.15 -27.53 -28.03
N GLU A 150 -22.09 -27.64 -26.69
CA GLU A 150 -23.04 -26.95 -25.83
C GLU A 150 -22.75 -25.43 -25.78
N ALA A 151 -21.50 -25.02 -25.79
CA ALA A 151 -21.12 -23.62 -25.89
C ALA A 151 -21.60 -23.01 -27.22
N ALA A 152 -21.39 -23.70 -28.33
CA ALA A 152 -21.89 -23.27 -29.65
C ALA A 152 -23.43 -23.19 -29.68
N ARG A 153 -24.14 -24.17 -29.09
CA ARG A 153 -25.59 -24.16 -28.94
C ARG A 153 -26.09 -22.93 -28.18
N ILE A 154 -25.47 -22.61 -27.04
CA ILE A 154 -25.83 -21.44 -26.24
C ILE A 154 -25.63 -20.14 -27.02
N LEU A 155 -24.49 -20.00 -27.72
CA LEU A 155 -24.20 -18.82 -28.53
C LEU A 155 -25.12 -18.65 -29.74
N LYS A 156 -25.57 -19.75 -30.33
CA LYS A 156 -26.54 -19.72 -31.44
C LYS A 156 -27.94 -19.31 -31.00
N LEU A 157 -28.41 -19.81 -29.86
CA LEU A 157 -29.76 -19.58 -29.35
C LEU A 157 -29.95 -18.17 -28.76
N GLU A 158 -28.94 -17.60 -28.14
CA GLU A 158 -29.05 -16.31 -27.50
C GLU A 158 -28.81 -15.17 -28.51
N LYS A 159 -29.83 -14.32 -28.70
CA LYS A 159 -29.77 -13.20 -29.65
C LYS A 159 -28.90 -12.07 -29.14
N ASP A 160 -28.95 -11.80 -27.84
CA ASP A 160 -28.14 -10.79 -27.19
C ASP A 160 -26.68 -11.30 -27.01
N PRO A 161 -25.67 -10.63 -27.63
CA PRO A 161 -24.30 -11.10 -27.62
C PRO A 161 -23.74 -11.27 -26.20
N LEU A 162 -23.95 -10.27 -25.33
CA LEU A 162 -23.49 -10.27 -23.93
C LEU A 162 -24.13 -11.37 -23.10
N LYS A 163 -25.45 -11.55 -23.24
CA LYS A 163 -26.17 -12.64 -22.55
C LYS A 163 -25.68 -14.00 -22.99
N GLY A 164 -25.40 -14.16 -24.28
CA GLY A 164 -24.86 -15.40 -24.83
C GLY A 164 -23.50 -15.75 -24.22
N LEU A 165 -22.57 -14.80 -24.24
CA LEU A 165 -21.25 -14.98 -23.66
C LEU A 165 -21.31 -15.25 -22.14
N ARG A 166 -22.10 -14.47 -21.39
CA ARG A 166 -22.29 -14.69 -19.94
C ARG A 166 -22.89 -16.07 -19.65
N ARG A 167 -23.81 -16.55 -20.47
CA ARG A 167 -24.44 -17.86 -20.30
C ARG A 167 -23.46 -19.01 -20.55
N VAL A 168 -22.59 -18.88 -21.54
CA VAL A 168 -21.49 -19.82 -21.79
C VAL A 168 -20.55 -19.86 -20.58
N LEU A 169 -20.10 -18.71 -20.09
CA LEU A 169 -19.22 -18.65 -18.93
C LEU A 169 -19.83 -19.27 -17.67
N ARG A 170 -21.11 -19.02 -17.39
CA ARG A 170 -21.82 -19.67 -16.27
C ARG A 170 -21.89 -21.17 -16.43
N TYR A 171 -22.22 -21.63 -17.59
CA TYR A 171 -22.35 -23.07 -17.91
C TYR A 171 -21.00 -23.78 -17.72
N LEU A 172 -19.92 -23.14 -18.16
CA LEU A 172 -18.58 -23.70 -18.06
C LEU A 172 -17.99 -23.60 -16.64
N ARG A 173 -18.66 -22.94 -15.72
CA ARG A 173 -18.12 -22.60 -14.38
C ARG A 173 -16.75 -21.92 -14.45
N LEU A 174 -16.45 -21.28 -15.60
CA LEU A 174 -15.20 -20.56 -15.80
C LEU A 174 -15.12 -19.30 -14.95
N GLU A 175 -16.31 -18.77 -14.60
CA GLU A 175 -16.44 -17.65 -13.68
C GLU A 175 -17.74 -17.74 -12.91
N GLN A 176 -17.64 -17.62 -11.60
CA GLN A 176 -18.77 -17.14 -10.83
C GLN A 176 -18.82 -15.63 -11.07
N ILE A 177 -19.63 -15.19 -12.05
CA ILE A 177 -19.95 -13.77 -12.14
C ILE A 177 -20.55 -13.41 -10.79
N PRO A 178 -19.93 -12.50 -10.02
CA PRO A 178 -20.52 -12.07 -8.77
C PRO A 178 -21.94 -11.61 -9.07
N THR A 179 -22.92 -12.11 -8.32
CA THR A 179 -24.31 -11.64 -8.39
C THR A 179 -24.47 -10.24 -7.79
N TYR A 180 -23.40 -9.44 -7.81
CA TYR A 180 -23.47 -8.03 -7.50
C TYR A 180 -24.20 -7.36 -8.66
N ASN A 181 -25.28 -6.65 -8.36
CA ASN A 181 -25.71 -5.58 -9.25
C ASN A 181 -24.46 -4.74 -9.49
N LEU A 182 -24.04 -4.64 -10.75
CA LEU A 182 -22.97 -3.75 -11.17
C LEU A 182 -23.38 -2.33 -10.76
N GLN A 183 -23.02 -1.95 -9.55
CA GLN A 183 -23.16 -0.58 -9.09
C GLN A 183 -22.03 0.22 -9.74
N SER A 184 -22.18 1.52 -9.85
CA SER A 184 -21.15 2.44 -10.37
C SER A 184 -19.76 2.17 -9.76
N ASP A 185 -19.73 1.74 -8.51
CA ASP A 185 -18.51 1.43 -7.74
C ASP A 185 -17.70 0.25 -8.32
N THR A 186 -18.37 -0.72 -8.94
CA THR A 186 -17.67 -1.86 -9.58
C THR A 186 -16.93 -1.43 -10.83
N CYS A 187 -17.48 -0.49 -11.61
CA CYS A 187 -16.81 0.07 -12.78
C CYS A 187 -15.52 0.79 -12.38
N GLU A 188 -15.52 1.49 -11.27
CA GLU A 188 -14.33 2.19 -10.78
C GLU A 188 -13.23 1.24 -10.32
N VAL A 189 -13.57 0.13 -9.67
CA VAL A 189 -12.62 -0.92 -9.29
C VAL A 189 -12.00 -1.56 -10.54
N VAL A 190 -12.80 -1.88 -11.54
CA VAL A 190 -12.33 -2.43 -12.83
C VAL A 190 -11.37 -1.46 -13.52
N GLN A 191 -11.74 -0.19 -13.65
CA GLN A 191 -10.89 0.84 -14.23
C GLN A 191 -9.60 1.04 -13.43
N ALA A 192 -9.67 1.02 -12.11
CA ALA A 192 -8.51 1.16 -11.25
C ALA A 192 -7.52 0.00 -11.40
N ILE A 193 -8.00 -1.24 -11.50
CA ILE A 193 -7.14 -2.41 -11.69
C ILE A 193 -6.57 -2.46 -13.11
N ASP A 194 -7.35 -2.10 -14.13
CA ASP A 194 -6.81 -1.94 -15.48
C ASP A 194 -5.72 -0.87 -15.53
N TYR A 195 -5.96 0.28 -14.92
CA TYR A 195 -4.97 1.34 -14.78
C TYR A 195 -3.73 0.87 -14.01
N PHE A 196 -3.93 0.15 -12.91
CA PHE A 196 -2.83 -0.42 -12.13
C PHE A 196 -1.97 -1.36 -12.97
N ASN A 197 -2.59 -2.30 -13.68
CA ASN A 197 -1.90 -3.26 -14.54
C ASN A 197 -1.17 -2.61 -15.72
N THR A 198 -1.76 -1.58 -16.34
CA THR A 198 -1.26 -0.99 -17.58
C THR A 198 -0.37 0.23 -17.37
N ARG A 199 -0.40 0.85 -16.18
CA ARG A 199 0.34 2.07 -15.88
C ARG A 199 1.22 1.95 -14.65
N VAL A 200 0.67 1.52 -13.51
CA VAL A 200 1.41 1.48 -12.25
C VAL A 200 2.46 0.36 -12.26
N ILE A 201 2.04 -0.87 -12.58
CA ILE A 201 2.95 -2.03 -12.60
C ILE A 201 4.14 -1.82 -13.53
N PRO A 202 3.98 -1.44 -14.81
CA PRO A 202 5.11 -1.22 -15.72
C PRO A 202 6.11 -0.18 -15.21
N GLU A 203 5.63 0.86 -14.54
CA GLU A 203 6.51 1.90 -13.99
C GLU A 203 7.24 1.43 -12.72
N VAL A 204 6.58 0.65 -11.86
CA VAL A 204 7.18 0.11 -10.63
C VAL A 204 8.13 -1.04 -10.93
N THR A 205 7.81 -1.91 -11.87
CA THR A 205 8.64 -3.09 -12.20
C THR A 205 9.65 -2.82 -13.31
N GLY A 206 9.39 -1.83 -14.17
CA GLY A 206 10.22 -1.48 -15.33
C GLY A 206 10.19 -2.53 -16.45
N GLU A 207 9.12 -3.33 -16.53
CA GLU A 207 8.90 -4.49 -17.42
C GLU A 207 9.93 -4.69 -18.56
N ASP A 208 9.88 -3.86 -19.62
CA ASP A 208 10.75 -3.97 -20.80
C ASP A 208 12.17 -3.40 -20.59
N PHE A 209 12.35 -2.61 -19.53
CA PHE A 209 13.59 -1.88 -19.26
C PHE A 209 14.29 -2.32 -17.96
N ALA A 210 13.75 -3.31 -17.26
CA ALA A 210 14.30 -3.73 -15.97
C ALA A 210 15.71 -4.32 -16.12
N LEU A 211 16.64 -3.89 -15.25
CA LEU A 211 17.98 -4.52 -15.15
C LEU A 211 17.86 -5.96 -14.63
N VAL A 212 16.90 -6.19 -13.74
CA VAL A 212 16.53 -7.53 -13.23
C VAL A 212 15.04 -7.70 -13.40
N ARG A 213 14.64 -8.79 -14.05
CA ARG A 213 13.23 -9.15 -14.15
C ARG A 213 12.71 -9.54 -12.78
N ASN A 214 11.57 -8.98 -12.40
CA ASN A 214 10.86 -9.41 -11.20
C ASN A 214 10.01 -10.64 -11.55
N PRO A 215 10.32 -11.83 -11.00
CA PRO A 215 9.53 -13.03 -11.29
C PRO A 215 8.13 -13.01 -10.66
N GLN A 216 7.91 -12.09 -9.74
CA GLN A 216 6.68 -11.97 -8.95
C GLN A 216 5.86 -10.75 -9.38
N ILE A 217 5.80 -10.45 -10.66
CA ILE A 217 4.98 -9.34 -11.15
C ILE A 217 3.54 -9.56 -10.71
N MET A 218 3.04 -8.68 -9.86
CA MET A 218 1.66 -8.71 -9.37
C MET A 218 0.71 -8.13 -10.41
N PHE A 219 0.61 -8.79 -11.54
CA PHE A 219 -0.47 -8.54 -12.49
C PHE A 219 -1.75 -9.13 -11.93
N PHE A 220 -2.78 -8.30 -11.75
CA PHE A 220 -4.07 -8.78 -11.31
C PHE A 220 -4.93 -9.13 -12.52
N PRO A 221 -5.15 -10.42 -12.81
CA PRO A 221 -6.04 -10.79 -13.90
C PRO A 221 -7.46 -10.34 -13.57
N MET A 222 -8.12 -9.67 -14.52
CA MET A 222 -9.48 -9.17 -14.35
C MET A 222 -10.46 -10.29 -13.97
N SER A 223 -10.19 -11.51 -14.42
CA SER A 223 -10.94 -12.71 -14.04
C SER A 223 -10.87 -13.04 -12.54
N ALA A 224 -9.83 -12.62 -11.85
CA ALA A 224 -9.64 -12.88 -10.42
C ALA A 224 -10.18 -11.75 -9.50
N LEU A 225 -10.78 -10.71 -10.07
CA LEU A 225 -11.35 -9.58 -9.32
C LEU A 225 -12.31 -10.02 -8.21
N HIS A 226 -13.14 -11.00 -8.48
CA HIS A 226 -14.11 -11.54 -7.53
C HIS A 226 -13.48 -12.28 -6.34
N LEU A 227 -12.19 -12.60 -6.40
CA LEU A 227 -11.44 -13.23 -5.32
C LEU A 227 -10.86 -12.20 -4.35
N LEU A 228 -10.76 -10.94 -4.78
CA LEU A 228 -10.25 -9.86 -3.96
C LEU A 228 -11.31 -9.39 -2.97
N THR A 229 -10.85 -8.97 -1.80
CA THR A 229 -11.72 -8.43 -0.76
C THR A 229 -12.13 -6.99 -1.09
N PRO A 230 -13.23 -6.48 -0.52
CA PRO A 230 -13.60 -5.07 -0.67
C PRO A 230 -12.52 -4.09 -0.17
N SER A 231 -11.74 -4.46 0.86
CA SER A 231 -10.61 -3.65 1.32
C SER A 231 -9.54 -3.50 0.23
N THR A 232 -9.20 -4.60 -0.43
CA THR A 232 -8.24 -4.60 -1.54
C THR A 232 -8.77 -3.82 -2.75
N HIS A 233 -10.06 -4.00 -3.13
CA HIS A 233 -10.68 -3.22 -4.20
C HIS A 233 -10.55 -1.71 -3.97
N ASN A 234 -10.96 -1.26 -2.79
CA ASN A 234 -10.95 0.16 -2.44
C ASN A 234 -9.51 0.71 -2.37
N SER A 235 -8.55 -0.11 -1.92
CA SER A 235 -7.14 0.27 -1.92
C SER A 235 -6.58 0.47 -3.33
N PHE A 236 -6.95 -0.39 -4.30
CA PHE A 236 -6.55 -0.22 -5.69
C PHE A 236 -7.12 1.06 -6.31
N VAL A 237 -8.36 1.42 -6.00
CA VAL A 237 -8.94 2.70 -6.47
C VAL A 237 -8.12 3.87 -5.93
N CYS A 238 -7.73 3.85 -4.66
CA CYS A 238 -6.89 4.89 -4.06
C CYS A 238 -5.51 4.95 -4.73
N ILE A 239 -4.83 3.80 -4.93
CA ILE A 239 -3.52 3.72 -5.58
C ILE A 239 -3.58 4.29 -7.00
N ALA A 240 -4.56 3.85 -7.80
CA ALA A 240 -4.74 4.29 -9.18
C ALA A 240 -4.99 5.80 -9.28
N LEU A 241 -5.88 6.33 -8.46
CA LEU A 241 -6.21 7.77 -8.45
C LEU A 241 -5.01 8.62 -7.99
N GLN A 242 -4.29 8.20 -6.95
CA GLN A 242 -3.11 8.92 -6.47
C GLN A 242 -2.00 8.91 -7.52
N HIS A 243 -1.71 7.77 -8.12
CA HIS A 243 -0.73 7.65 -9.19
C HIS A 243 -1.10 8.56 -10.38
N TYR A 244 -2.36 8.50 -10.85
CA TYR A 244 -2.86 9.35 -11.93
C TYR A 244 -2.68 10.84 -11.63
N ILE A 245 -3.08 11.29 -10.43
CA ILE A 245 -2.97 12.69 -10.01
C ILE A 245 -1.51 13.14 -9.99
N ASN A 246 -0.61 12.32 -9.46
CA ASN A 246 0.82 12.65 -9.35
C ASN A 246 1.52 12.73 -10.70
N LYS A 247 1.06 11.97 -11.70
CA LYS A 247 1.61 12.00 -13.07
C LYS A 247 1.22 13.26 -13.86
N LEU A 248 0.21 14.00 -13.41
CA LEU A 248 -0.24 15.20 -14.10
C LEU A 248 0.74 16.39 -13.88
N PRO A 249 0.83 17.34 -14.83
CA PRO A 249 1.53 18.60 -14.60
C PRO A 249 0.94 19.35 -13.39
N SER A 250 1.77 20.12 -12.68
CA SER A 250 1.44 20.72 -11.37
C SER A 250 0.06 21.38 -11.29
N GLY A 251 -0.31 22.24 -12.27
CA GLY A 251 -1.61 22.91 -12.24
C GLY A 251 -2.81 21.99 -12.55
N ALA A 252 -2.61 20.92 -13.32
CA ALA A 252 -3.63 19.91 -13.59
C ALA A 252 -3.74 18.91 -12.42
N SER A 253 -2.62 18.58 -11.78
CA SER A 253 -2.56 17.73 -10.58
C SER A 253 -3.38 18.34 -9.44
N GLU A 254 -3.23 19.63 -9.16
CA GLU A 254 -3.99 20.32 -8.12
C GLU A 254 -5.49 20.29 -8.37
N LYS A 255 -5.92 20.58 -9.61
CA LYS A 255 -7.34 20.49 -10.01
C LYS A 255 -7.88 19.07 -9.88
N ALA A 256 -7.10 18.07 -10.32
CA ALA A 256 -7.47 16.67 -10.22
C ALA A 256 -7.55 16.20 -8.76
N LEU A 257 -6.67 16.69 -7.89
CA LEU A 257 -6.70 16.42 -6.46
C LEU A 257 -7.95 17.00 -5.79
N ILE A 258 -8.31 18.23 -6.11
CA ILE A 258 -9.55 18.86 -5.60
C ILE A 258 -10.78 18.05 -6.04
N ALA A 259 -10.82 17.61 -7.30
CA ALA A 259 -11.94 16.86 -7.84
C ALA A 259 -12.06 15.43 -7.29
N ASN A 260 -10.94 14.72 -7.10
CA ASN A 260 -10.92 13.30 -6.72
C ASN A 260 -10.55 13.07 -5.23
N GLY A 261 -10.08 14.08 -4.52
CA GLY A 261 -9.70 13.95 -3.10
C GLY A 261 -10.82 13.38 -2.22
N PRO A 262 -12.07 13.88 -2.29
CA PRO A 262 -13.18 13.31 -1.53
C PRO A 262 -13.39 11.81 -1.79
N LYS A 263 -13.20 11.37 -3.03
CA LYS A 263 -13.32 9.99 -3.47
C LYS A 263 -12.21 9.11 -2.89
N ILE A 264 -10.96 9.58 -2.93
CA ILE A 264 -9.82 8.89 -2.30
C ILE A 264 -10.09 8.70 -0.80
N TRP A 265 -10.57 9.74 -0.11
CA TRP A 265 -10.88 9.64 1.32
C TRP A 265 -12.04 8.69 1.61
N GLN A 266 -13.06 8.64 0.75
CA GLN A 266 -14.17 7.69 0.86
C GLN A 266 -13.67 6.26 0.75
N TYR A 267 -13.00 5.90 -0.36
CA TYR A 267 -12.50 4.53 -0.61
C TYR A 267 -11.49 4.10 0.45
N ARG A 268 -10.60 5.02 0.88
CA ARG A 268 -9.69 4.75 1.99
C ARG A 268 -10.45 4.44 3.29
N GLY A 269 -11.49 5.20 3.60
CA GLY A 269 -12.34 4.98 4.77
C GLY A 269 -13.05 3.63 4.73
N GLU A 270 -13.60 3.25 3.60
CA GLU A 270 -14.25 1.95 3.37
C GLU A 270 -13.25 0.80 3.47
N ALA A 271 -12.03 0.95 2.90
CA ALA A 271 -10.95 -0.03 3.02
C ALA A 271 -10.58 -0.28 4.49
N ILE A 272 -10.41 0.78 5.30
CA ILE A 272 -10.11 0.67 6.73
C ILE A 272 -11.25 -0.02 7.49
N GLN A 273 -12.50 0.32 7.20
CA GLN A 273 -13.67 -0.28 7.86
C GLN A 273 -13.75 -1.78 7.60
N GLU A 274 -13.58 -2.19 6.35
CA GLU A 274 -13.59 -3.61 5.99
C GLU A 274 -12.41 -4.35 6.59
N LEU A 275 -11.20 -3.77 6.54
CA LEU A 275 -10.01 -4.35 7.16
C LEU A 275 -10.19 -4.52 8.66
N SER A 276 -10.72 -3.51 9.35
CA SER A 276 -11.03 -3.56 10.78
C SER A 276 -12.04 -4.67 11.11
N ARG A 277 -13.06 -4.85 10.26
CA ARG A 277 -14.04 -5.94 10.41
C ARG A 277 -13.38 -7.31 10.28
N ARG A 278 -12.49 -7.48 9.30
CA ARG A 278 -11.78 -8.76 9.07
C ARG A 278 -10.81 -9.11 10.19
N VAL A 279 -10.10 -8.11 10.71
CA VAL A 279 -9.17 -8.29 11.85
C VAL A 279 -9.95 -8.55 13.16
N ALA A 280 -11.18 -8.06 13.29
CA ALA A 280 -12.03 -8.32 14.45
C ALA A 280 -12.77 -9.68 14.42
N ASP A 281 -12.95 -10.32 13.24
CA ASP A 281 -13.63 -11.61 13.11
C ASP A 281 -12.62 -12.77 13.32
N PRO A 282 -12.80 -13.61 14.37
CA PRO A 282 -11.92 -14.75 14.64
C PRO A 282 -11.76 -15.74 13.48
N ARG A 283 -12.72 -15.79 12.55
CA ARG A 283 -12.66 -16.70 11.39
C ARG A 283 -11.75 -16.18 10.28
N THR A 284 -11.54 -14.85 10.19
CA THR A 284 -10.77 -14.23 9.12
C THR A 284 -9.50 -13.57 9.60
N MET A 285 -9.38 -13.20 10.88
CA MET A 285 -8.25 -12.42 11.40
C MET A 285 -6.88 -13.00 11.12
N TYR A 286 -6.76 -14.32 11.10
CA TYR A 286 -5.49 -15.03 10.85
C TYR A 286 -5.38 -15.57 9.42
N SER A 287 -6.27 -15.23 8.49
CA SER A 287 -6.23 -15.73 7.12
C SER A 287 -5.11 -15.07 6.32
N LEU A 288 -4.54 -15.80 5.34
CA LEU A 288 -3.54 -15.24 4.42
C LEU A 288 -4.13 -14.07 3.59
N ALA A 289 -5.42 -14.13 3.27
CA ALA A 289 -6.12 -13.03 2.62
C ALA A 289 -6.11 -11.74 3.46
N THR A 290 -6.27 -11.85 4.80
CA THR A 290 -6.17 -10.68 5.69
C THR A 290 -4.76 -10.12 5.75
N ILE A 291 -3.73 -10.97 5.70
CA ILE A 291 -2.33 -10.52 5.57
C ILE A 291 -2.15 -9.73 4.28
N THR A 292 -2.63 -10.27 3.14
CA THR A 292 -2.56 -9.58 1.85
C THR A 292 -3.32 -8.24 1.87
N ASP A 293 -4.52 -8.21 2.45
CA ASP A 293 -5.31 -6.97 2.60
C ASP A 293 -4.55 -5.88 3.36
N ILE A 294 -3.90 -6.25 4.48
CA ILE A 294 -3.11 -5.30 5.28
C ILE A 294 -1.93 -4.78 4.46
N VAL A 295 -1.25 -5.64 3.70
CA VAL A 295 -0.08 -5.25 2.89
C VAL A 295 -0.47 -4.37 1.72
N VAL A 296 -1.57 -4.67 1.01
CA VAL A 296 -2.08 -3.81 -0.07
C VAL A 296 -2.52 -2.45 0.49
N PHE A 297 -3.19 -2.44 1.65
CA PHE A 297 -3.56 -1.20 2.31
C PHE A 297 -2.33 -0.41 2.79
N LEU A 298 -1.30 -1.07 3.32
CA LEU A 298 -0.02 -0.46 3.68
C LEU A 298 0.65 0.18 2.45
N THR A 299 0.64 -0.48 1.29
CA THR A 299 1.16 0.07 0.04
C THR A 299 0.41 1.35 -0.35
N ASN A 300 -0.93 1.36 -0.22
CA ASN A 300 -1.72 2.57 -0.44
C ASN A 300 -1.32 3.70 0.53
N GLU A 301 -1.12 3.40 1.82
CA GLU A 301 -0.70 4.38 2.82
C GLU A 301 0.70 4.96 2.53
N LEU A 302 1.66 4.12 2.09
CA LEU A 302 3.00 4.57 1.74
C LEU A 302 3.01 5.55 0.54
N GLN A 303 2.03 5.42 -0.36
CA GLN A 303 1.87 6.29 -1.53
C GLN A 303 1.00 7.53 -1.24
N ALA A 304 0.35 7.61 -0.08
CA ALA A 304 -0.56 8.69 0.26
C ALA A 304 0.15 10.04 0.49
N GLN A 305 -0.59 11.15 0.37
CA GLN A 305 -0.07 12.50 0.62
C GLN A 305 0.23 12.79 2.09
N THR A 306 -0.33 12.01 3.00
CA THR A 306 -0.10 12.15 4.44
C THR A 306 1.01 11.20 4.88
N LEU A 307 1.80 11.61 5.86
CA LEU A 307 2.78 10.72 6.47
C LEU A 307 2.09 9.45 6.98
N PRO A 308 2.47 8.28 6.46
CA PRO A 308 1.76 7.04 6.74
C PRO A 308 1.94 6.62 8.20
N GLN A 309 0.87 6.08 8.79
CA GLN A 309 0.93 5.38 10.08
C GLN A 309 1.32 3.91 9.87
N TRP A 310 2.35 3.68 9.08
CA TRP A 310 2.79 2.36 8.66
C TRP A 310 3.06 1.41 9.82
N ARG A 311 3.57 1.94 10.95
CA ARG A 311 3.97 1.15 12.11
C ARG A 311 2.81 0.34 12.70
N SER A 312 1.65 0.96 12.88
CA SER A 312 0.47 0.24 13.42
C SER A 312 0.00 -0.90 12.52
N HIS A 313 0.11 -0.75 11.20
CA HIS A 313 -0.21 -1.83 10.26
C HIS A 313 0.80 -2.97 10.34
N ILE A 314 2.09 -2.65 10.42
CA ILE A 314 3.15 -3.66 10.60
C ILE A 314 3.01 -4.37 11.95
N ASP A 315 2.71 -3.67 13.04
CA ASP A 315 2.54 -4.29 14.36
C ASP A 315 1.40 -5.32 14.37
N VAL A 316 0.27 -5.01 13.74
CA VAL A 316 -0.85 -5.95 13.57
C VAL A 316 -0.43 -7.12 12.68
N LEU A 317 0.22 -6.83 11.55
CA LEU A 317 0.69 -7.84 10.61
C LEU A 317 1.64 -8.83 11.27
N MET A 318 2.65 -8.34 12.00
CA MET A 318 3.62 -9.18 12.70
C MET A 318 2.96 -10.07 13.77
N ARG A 319 1.94 -9.56 14.47
CA ARG A 319 1.15 -10.37 15.42
C ARG A 319 0.39 -11.50 14.72
N ILE A 320 -0.26 -11.20 13.57
CA ILE A 320 -0.97 -12.20 12.77
C ILE A 320 0.00 -13.26 12.24
N MET A 321 1.14 -12.83 11.67
CA MET A 321 2.17 -13.73 11.16
C MET A 321 2.76 -14.61 12.26
N LYS A 322 2.99 -14.05 13.46
CA LYS A 322 3.50 -14.82 14.62
C LYS A 322 2.58 -15.98 15.01
N VAL A 323 1.26 -15.78 15.01
CA VAL A 323 0.28 -16.85 15.27
C VAL A 323 0.36 -17.96 14.22
N ARG A 324 0.78 -17.64 13.00
CA ARG A 324 0.97 -18.60 11.91
C ARG A 324 2.37 -19.24 11.86
N GLY A 325 3.16 -19.10 12.90
CA GLY A 325 4.52 -19.63 12.98
C GLY A 325 5.63 -18.68 12.53
N GLY A 326 5.28 -17.41 12.27
CA GLY A 326 6.23 -16.39 11.84
C GLY A 326 6.25 -16.13 10.34
N MET A 327 6.97 -15.12 9.95
CA MET A 327 7.07 -14.67 8.55
C MET A 327 7.67 -15.74 7.65
N MET A 328 8.76 -16.40 8.09
CA MET A 328 9.43 -17.44 7.32
C MET A 328 8.61 -18.73 7.18
N ALA A 329 7.77 -19.06 8.19
CA ALA A 329 6.85 -20.18 8.05
C ALA A 329 5.82 -19.95 6.93
N ILE A 330 5.34 -18.72 6.79
CA ILE A 330 4.43 -18.33 5.67
C ILE A 330 5.19 -18.37 4.35
N TYR A 331 6.39 -17.81 4.29
CA TYR A 331 7.24 -17.81 3.10
C TYR A 331 7.48 -19.23 2.59
N ARG A 332 7.93 -20.14 3.43
CA ARG A 332 8.26 -21.52 3.07
C ARG A 332 7.04 -22.40 2.74
N SER A 333 5.87 -22.09 3.32
CA SER A 333 4.65 -22.91 3.15
C SER A 333 3.70 -22.43 2.06
N ALA A 334 3.76 -21.16 1.67
CA ALA A 334 2.77 -20.53 0.77
C ALA A 334 3.46 -19.71 -0.33
N HIS A 335 3.88 -20.39 -1.39
CA HIS A 335 4.62 -19.76 -2.49
C HIS A 335 3.92 -18.51 -3.08
N TYR A 336 2.57 -18.52 -3.18
CA TYR A 336 1.81 -17.36 -3.64
C TYR A 336 1.85 -16.16 -2.68
N MET A 337 2.40 -16.31 -1.47
CA MET A 337 2.61 -15.23 -0.50
C MET A 337 4.02 -14.62 -0.57
N HIS A 338 4.92 -15.17 -1.39
CA HIS A 338 6.32 -14.72 -1.47
C HIS A 338 6.41 -13.20 -1.70
N ALA A 339 5.73 -12.67 -2.74
CA ALA A 339 5.72 -11.22 -3.00
C ALA A 339 5.27 -10.40 -1.78
N THR A 340 4.24 -10.88 -1.07
CA THR A 340 3.71 -10.22 0.13
C THR A 340 4.75 -10.22 1.26
N VAL A 341 5.38 -11.37 1.52
CA VAL A 341 6.38 -11.52 2.59
C VAL A 341 7.65 -10.73 2.28
N VAL A 342 8.15 -10.80 1.06
CA VAL A 342 9.32 -10.05 0.58
C VAL A 342 9.10 -8.55 0.70
N LEU A 343 7.92 -8.05 0.34
CA LEU A 343 7.58 -6.64 0.50
C LEU A 343 7.55 -6.22 1.98
N VAL A 344 7.01 -7.05 2.86
CA VAL A 344 7.02 -6.79 4.32
C VAL A 344 8.44 -6.73 4.85
N GLN A 345 9.31 -7.69 4.49
CA GLN A 345 10.72 -7.69 4.85
C GLN A 345 11.41 -6.39 4.41
N LEU A 346 11.20 -5.99 3.15
CA LEU A 346 11.80 -4.80 2.58
C LEU A 346 11.33 -3.52 3.28
N VAL A 347 10.00 -3.38 3.49
CA VAL A 347 9.43 -2.23 4.21
C VAL A 347 10.03 -2.11 5.60
N ILE A 348 10.09 -3.20 6.36
CA ILE A 348 10.61 -3.19 7.73
C ILE A 348 12.11 -2.85 7.72
N THR A 349 12.91 -3.51 6.88
CA THR A 349 14.36 -3.28 6.84
C THR A 349 14.69 -1.81 6.53
N MET A 350 14.08 -1.24 5.50
CA MET A 350 14.35 0.13 5.12
C MET A 350 13.78 1.14 6.12
N SER A 351 12.59 0.88 6.66
CA SER A 351 11.96 1.77 7.64
C SER A 351 12.61 1.70 9.02
N ASN A 352 13.25 0.60 9.41
CA ASN A 352 14.06 0.54 10.63
C ASN A 352 15.22 1.54 10.58
N SER A 353 15.81 1.78 9.41
CA SER A 353 16.85 2.79 9.25
C SER A 353 16.34 4.22 9.48
N THR A 354 15.07 4.49 9.22
CA THR A 354 14.38 5.77 9.38
C THR A 354 13.43 5.80 10.58
N SER A 355 13.66 4.92 11.56
CA SER A 355 12.98 4.88 12.85
C SER A 355 13.97 5.21 13.97
N PRO A 356 13.49 5.72 15.13
CA PRO A 356 14.32 5.84 16.32
C PRO A 356 14.97 4.51 16.68
N ALA A 357 16.19 4.55 17.20
CA ALA A 357 16.94 3.34 17.56
C ALA A 357 16.18 2.42 18.53
N HIS A 358 15.42 3.00 19.47
CA HIS A 358 14.62 2.28 20.46
C HIS A 358 13.25 1.79 19.94
N ASP A 359 12.81 2.26 18.77
CA ASP A 359 11.48 1.95 18.20
C ASP A 359 11.59 1.30 16.81
N GLN A 360 12.41 0.26 16.70
CA GLN A 360 12.54 -0.57 15.50
C GLN A 360 11.67 -1.83 15.58
N VAL A 361 11.27 -2.35 14.43
CA VAL A 361 10.58 -3.66 14.33
C VAL A 361 11.61 -4.77 14.38
N VAL A 362 11.43 -5.72 15.27
CA VAL A 362 12.28 -6.92 15.38
C VAL A 362 11.71 -8.01 14.47
N LEU A 363 12.50 -8.44 13.50
CA LEU A 363 12.11 -9.45 12.50
C LEU A 363 12.39 -10.88 12.96
N ALA A 364 13.45 -11.08 13.72
CA ALA A 364 13.83 -12.38 14.26
C ALA A 364 14.40 -12.23 15.69
N PRO A 365 14.41 -13.30 16.50
CA PRO A 365 14.95 -13.28 17.86
C PRO A 365 16.42 -12.87 17.93
N THR A 366 17.21 -13.24 16.92
CA THR A 366 18.64 -12.93 16.84
C THR A 366 18.99 -12.29 15.51
N LEU A 367 20.07 -11.50 15.49
CA LEU A 367 20.61 -10.94 14.24
C LEU A 367 21.04 -12.03 13.25
N ALA A 368 21.61 -13.14 13.74
CA ALA A 368 22.03 -14.25 12.90
C ALA A 368 20.84 -14.83 12.12
N GLU A 369 19.72 -15.11 12.81
CA GLU A 369 18.49 -15.59 12.19
C GLU A 369 17.89 -14.57 11.23
N GLU A 370 17.94 -13.26 11.57
CA GLU A 370 17.47 -12.19 10.70
C GLU A 370 18.26 -12.14 9.38
N LEU A 371 19.59 -12.30 9.45
CA LEU A 371 20.46 -12.33 8.28
C LEU A 371 20.23 -13.59 7.43
N GLU A 372 20.11 -14.77 8.04
CA GLU A 372 19.80 -16.03 7.35
C GLU A 372 18.45 -15.94 6.62
N ASN A 373 17.42 -15.41 7.27
CA ASN A 373 16.11 -15.21 6.67
C ASN A 373 16.16 -14.22 5.49
N ALA A 374 16.91 -13.14 5.62
CA ALA A 374 17.09 -12.16 4.56
C ALA A 374 17.87 -12.75 3.37
N GLU A 375 18.88 -13.59 3.64
CA GLU A 375 19.66 -14.28 2.61
C GLU A 375 18.79 -15.26 1.80
N GLU A 376 17.94 -16.05 2.48
CA GLU A 376 17.01 -16.98 1.83
C GLU A 376 16.06 -16.25 0.86
N MET A 377 15.58 -15.06 1.23
CA MET A 377 14.64 -14.27 0.42
C MET A 377 15.33 -13.34 -0.58
N TYR A 378 16.63 -13.16 -0.53
CA TYR A 378 17.32 -12.07 -1.21
C TYR A 378 17.13 -12.06 -2.73
N HIS A 379 17.13 -13.19 -3.38
CA HIS A 379 16.97 -13.30 -4.83
C HIS A 379 15.58 -12.80 -5.31
N GLU A 380 14.55 -12.92 -4.47
CA GLU A 380 13.21 -12.40 -4.73
C GLU A 380 13.04 -10.94 -4.29
N LEU A 381 13.87 -10.49 -3.35
CA LEU A 381 13.90 -9.13 -2.84
C LEU A 381 14.64 -8.17 -3.79
N SER A 382 15.73 -8.65 -4.40
CA SER A 382 16.60 -7.82 -5.21
C SER A 382 15.91 -7.10 -6.38
N PRO A 383 14.89 -7.65 -7.06
CA PRO A 383 14.14 -6.93 -8.10
C PRO A 383 13.33 -5.72 -7.59
N TYR A 384 12.97 -5.69 -6.31
CA TYR A 384 12.28 -4.56 -5.70
C TYR A 384 13.24 -3.51 -5.13
N CYS A 385 14.44 -3.95 -4.71
CA CYS A 385 15.46 -3.07 -4.13
C CYS A 385 16.82 -3.52 -4.66
N LEU A 386 17.21 -3.04 -5.84
CA LEU A 386 18.46 -3.43 -6.51
C LEU A 386 19.68 -2.92 -5.73
N CYS A 387 19.90 -3.51 -4.57
CA CYS A 387 20.99 -3.24 -3.63
C CYS A 387 21.95 -4.42 -3.63
N PRO A 388 23.27 -4.25 -3.59
CA PRO A 388 24.19 -5.37 -3.39
C PRO A 388 23.86 -6.16 -2.11
N PRO A 389 23.87 -7.51 -2.12
CA PRO A 389 23.52 -8.32 -0.92
C PRO A 389 24.30 -7.90 0.32
N SER A 390 25.62 -7.78 0.20
CA SER A 390 26.46 -7.36 1.33
C SER A 390 26.04 -6.00 1.89
N VAL A 391 25.67 -5.05 1.03
CA VAL A 391 25.23 -3.70 1.46
C VAL A 391 23.87 -3.78 2.14
N PHE A 392 22.94 -4.61 1.64
CA PHE A 392 21.66 -4.85 2.28
C PHE A 392 21.85 -5.43 3.70
N PHE A 393 22.76 -6.40 3.85
CA PHE A 393 23.10 -6.96 5.17
C PHE A 393 23.80 -5.97 6.08
N TYR A 394 24.61 -5.04 5.55
CA TYR A 394 25.17 -3.94 6.34
C TYR A 394 24.07 -3.03 6.89
N ILE A 395 23.03 -2.72 6.11
CA ILE A 395 21.88 -1.91 6.58
C ILE A 395 21.19 -2.61 7.76
N LEU A 396 20.94 -3.92 7.68
CA LEU A 396 20.40 -4.72 8.78
C LEU A 396 21.29 -4.66 10.02
N ARG A 397 22.60 -4.89 9.86
CA ARG A 397 23.59 -4.87 10.96
C ARG A 397 23.68 -3.48 11.63
N ILE A 398 23.67 -2.40 10.85
CA ILE A 398 23.66 -1.03 11.39
C ILE A 398 22.38 -0.79 12.20
N SER A 399 21.22 -1.17 11.67
CA SER A 399 19.95 -1.00 12.36
C SER A 399 19.91 -1.80 13.67
N ASN A 400 20.39 -3.05 13.66
CA ASN A 400 20.52 -3.86 14.88
C ASN A 400 21.46 -3.22 15.90
N LEU A 401 22.65 -2.77 15.45
CA LEU A 401 23.63 -2.15 16.31
C LEU A 401 23.10 -0.85 16.96
N ARG A 402 22.32 -0.07 16.21
CA ARG A 402 21.62 1.10 16.76
C ARG A 402 20.64 0.70 17.86
N ARG A 403 19.88 -0.38 17.68
CA ARG A 403 18.93 -0.88 18.68
C ARG A 403 19.66 -1.35 19.95
N GLU A 404 20.73 -2.13 19.79
CA GLU A 404 21.56 -2.59 20.93
C GLU A 404 22.21 -1.42 21.68
N ALA A 405 22.76 -0.45 20.96
CA ALA A 405 23.35 0.74 21.57
C ALA A 405 22.30 1.57 22.34
N SER A 406 21.11 1.74 21.79
CA SER A 406 20.02 2.44 22.48
C SER A 406 19.60 1.74 23.78
N GLN A 407 19.59 0.40 23.78
CA GLN A 407 19.31 -0.38 24.99
C GLN A 407 20.44 -0.26 26.01
N ALA A 408 21.71 -0.38 25.58
CA ALA A 408 22.88 -0.24 26.44
C ALA A 408 22.96 1.15 27.07
N LEU A 409 22.65 2.22 26.32
CA LEU A 409 22.60 3.59 26.84
C LEU A 409 21.53 3.78 27.93
N ILE A 410 20.36 3.11 27.79
CA ILE A 410 19.30 3.15 28.81
C ILE A 410 19.71 2.39 30.08
N LEU A 411 20.46 1.30 29.92
CA LEU A 411 20.93 0.45 31.03
C LEU A 411 22.25 0.93 31.63
N GLU A 412 22.87 1.99 31.05
CA GLU A 412 24.19 2.49 31.42
C GLU A 412 25.30 1.41 31.27
N ASP A 413 25.15 0.52 30.30
CA ASP A 413 26.10 -0.55 30.01
C ASP A 413 27.34 -0.03 29.25
N ASP A 414 28.43 -0.82 29.27
CA ASP A 414 29.66 -0.49 28.54
C ASP A 414 29.48 -0.63 27.02
N LEU A 415 29.75 0.44 26.28
CA LEU A 415 29.63 0.51 24.83
C LEU A 415 30.89 0.04 24.07
N THR A 416 31.96 -0.37 24.76
CA THR A 416 33.27 -0.69 24.12
C THR A 416 33.15 -1.74 23.04
N ALA A 417 32.44 -2.86 23.28
CA ALA A 417 32.24 -3.92 22.31
C ALA A 417 31.40 -3.45 21.10
N LEU A 418 30.38 -2.64 21.34
CA LEU A 418 29.54 -2.09 20.28
C LEU A 418 30.32 -1.05 19.43
N THR A 419 31.17 -0.25 20.03
CA THR A 419 32.07 0.70 19.36
C THR A 419 33.06 -0.02 18.44
N GLN A 420 33.66 -1.13 18.91
CA GLN A 420 34.53 -1.96 18.08
C GLN A 420 33.77 -2.57 16.91
N THR A 421 32.55 -3.04 17.14
CA THR A 421 31.66 -3.58 16.09
C THR A 421 31.31 -2.49 15.07
N ALA A 422 31.02 -1.27 15.50
CA ALA A 422 30.74 -0.12 14.63
C ALA A 422 31.92 0.20 13.71
N THR A 423 33.13 0.26 14.27
CA THR A 423 34.37 0.53 13.52
C THR A 423 34.65 -0.56 12.50
N ASN A 424 34.51 -1.82 12.88
CA ASN A 424 34.69 -2.97 11.98
C ASN A 424 33.66 -2.95 10.84
N LEU A 425 32.40 -2.60 11.13
CA LEU A 425 31.33 -2.55 10.15
C LEU A 425 31.57 -1.44 9.11
N LEU A 426 31.99 -0.25 9.55
CA LEU A 426 32.37 0.82 8.64
C LEU A 426 33.52 0.41 7.72
N SER A 427 34.56 -0.24 8.25
CA SER A 427 35.70 -0.76 7.47
C SER A 427 35.25 -1.82 6.44
N GLN A 428 34.30 -2.69 6.80
CA GLN A 428 33.74 -3.66 5.86
C GLN A 428 32.96 -2.99 4.72
N ILE A 429 32.17 -1.94 5.02
CA ILE A 429 31.46 -1.16 3.99
C ILE A 429 32.46 -0.48 3.05
N GLU A 430 33.53 0.10 3.57
CA GLU A 430 34.54 0.76 2.76
C GLU A 430 35.30 -0.23 1.84
N SER A 431 35.64 -1.40 2.33
CA SER A 431 36.37 -2.42 1.59
C SER A 431 35.50 -3.18 0.57
N PHE A 432 34.17 -3.07 0.64
CA PHE A 432 33.28 -3.76 -0.30
C PHE A 432 33.54 -3.32 -1.75
N SER A 433 33.80 -4.30 -2.64
CA SER A 433 34.01 -4.09 -4.08
C SER A 433 32.68 -4.11 -4.84
N ILE A 434 32.31 -3.00 -5.44
CA ILE A 434 31.11 -2.90 -6.28
C ILE A 434 31.31 -3.68 -7.58
N ASN A 435 32.56 -3.72 -8.11
CA ASN A 435 32.86 -4.40 -9.35
C ASN A 435 32.59 -5.91 -9.28
N ASP A 436 32.72 -6.51 -8.08
CA ASP A 436 32.48 -7.94 -7.88
C ASP A 436 30.97 -8.28 -7.90
N TRP A 437 30.12 -7.28 -7.71
CA TRP A 437 28.65 -7.43 -7.74
C TRP A 437 28.05 -7.00 -9.08
N ALA A 438 28.60 -5.96 -9.70
CA ALA A 438 28.07 -5.39 -10.93
C ALA A 438 28.08 -6.42 -12.07
N GLN A 439 26.97 -6.56 -12.78
CA GLN A 439 26.89 -7.48 -13.91
C GLN A 439 27.70 -6.96 -15.09
N PRO A 440 28.52 -7.81 -15.73
CA PRO A 440 29.25 -7.42 -16.92
C PRO A 440 28.31 -7.24 -18.12
N GLY A 441 28.66 -6.34 -19.06
CA GLY A 441 27.88 -6.14 -20.27
C GLY A 441 27.52 -4.68 -20.53
N ALA A 442 26.58 -4.45 -21.45
CA ALA A 442 26.15 -3.11 -21.85
C ALA A 442 25.57 -2.27 -20.71
N ASP A 443 24.96 -2.92 -19.73
CA ASP A 443 24.29 -2.29 -18.60
C ASP A 443 25.20 -2.10 -17.37
N ASN A 444 26.47 -2.46 -17.47
CA ASN A 444 27.42 -2.45 -16.35
C ASN A 444 27.52 -1.07 -15.66
N ALA A 445 27.46 0.03 -16.43
CA ALA A 445 27.49 1.37 -15.87
C ALA A 445 26.32 1.66 -14.91
N GLU A 446 25.11 1.18 -15.24
CA GLU A 446 23.93 1.33 -14.38
C GLU A 446 24.02 0.48 -13.10
N TRP A 447 24.58 -0.75 -13.20
CA TRP A 447 24.87 -1.59 -12.05
C TRP A 447 25.89 -0.92 -11.12
N LEU A 448 26.98 -0.37 -11.67
CA LEU A 448 27.99 0.35 -10.90
C LEU A 448 27.42 1.58 -10.22
N ALA A 449 26.59 2.36 -10.91
CA ALA A 449 25.98 3.57 -10.36
C ALA A 449 25.04 3.22 -9.17
N ILE A 450 24.17 2.21 -9.32
CA ILE A 450 23.28 1.76 -8.24
C ILE A 450 24.09 1.19 -7.07
N GLY A 451 25.00 0.25 -7.32
CA GLY A 451 25.82 -0.37 -6.28
C GLY A 451 26.61 0.67 -5.51
N SER A 452 27.17 1.66 -6.22
CA SER A 452 27.89 2.80 -5.64
C SER A 452 26.99 3.68 -4.78
N ALA A 453 25.80 4.03 -5.27
CA ALA A 453 24.84 4.83 -4.52
C ALA A 453 24.45 4.13 -3.20
N PHE A 454 24.14 2.84 -3.22
CA PHE A 454 23.83 2.07 -2.02
C PHE A 454 25.01 1.92 -1.07
N LYS A 455 26.23 1.64 -1.58
CA LYS A 455 27.45 1.56 -0.77
C LYS A 455 27.71 2.87 -0.02
N HIS A 456 27.71 4.00 -0.73
CA HIS A 456 27.98 5.29 -0.14
C HIS A 456 26.85 5.74 0.82
N ALA A 457 25.59 5.41 0.49
CA ALA A 457 24.49 5.62 1.41
C ALA A 457 24.64 4.79 2.70
N ALA A 458 25.07 3.52 2.61
CA ALA A 458 25.31 2.69 3.78
C ALA A 458 26.45 3.23 4.66
N ALA A 459 27.53 3.76 4.06
CA ALA A 459 28.61 4.41 4.79
C ALA A 459 28.14 5.69 5.50
N VAL A 460 27.39 6.55 4.82
CA VAL A 460 26.80 7.76 5.43
C VAL A 460 25.84 7.39 6.55
N TYR A 461 24.96 6.41 6.33
CA TYR A 461 24.05 5.90 7.36
C TYR A 461 24.79 5.35 8.57
N CYS A 462 25.82 4.53 8.35
CA CYS A 462 26.67 3.98 9.41
C CYS A 462 27.29 5.11 10.26
N VAL A 463 27.97 6.06 9.63
CA VAL A 463 28.64 7.15 10.35
C VAL A 463 27.63 8.01 11.11
N MET A 464 26.63 8.57 10.43
CA MET A 464 25.71 9.53 11.04
C MET A 464 24.87 8.92 12.15
N SER A 465 24.34 7.72 11.92
CA SER A 465 23.44 7.08 12.90
C SER A 465 24.19 6.55 14.13
N LEU A 466 25.43 6.08 13.97
CA LEU A 466 26.23 5.57 15.07
C LEU A 466 26.97 6.69 15.84
N GLN A 467 27.26 7.82 15.17
CA GLN A 467 27.70 9.04 15.88
C GLN A 467 26.59 9.60 16.79
N SER A 468 25.33 9.58 16.35
CA SER A 468 24.18 10.00 17.18
C SER A 468 24.02 9.16 18.47
N LEU A 469 24.60 7.96 18.50
CA LEU A 469 24.58 7.03 19.65
C LEU A 469 25.95 6.87 20.32
N ALA A 470 26.89 7.77 20.03
CA ALA A 470 28.24 7.78 20.57
C ALA A 470 29.08 6.49 20.32
N LEU A 471 28.73 5.70 19.30
CA LEU A 471 29.48 4.48 18.90
C LEU A 471 30.62 4.78 17.90
N LEU A 472 30.53 5.87 17.16
CA LEU A 472 31.61 6.36 16.30
C LEU A 472 32.04 7.76 16.75
N PRO A 473 33.35 8.09 16.63
CA PRO A 473 33.85 9.38 17.05
C PRO A 473 33.36 10.51 16.12
N ASN A 474 33.15 11.68 16.68
CA ASN A 474 32.89 12.89 15.91
C ASN A 474 34.21 13.71 15.80
N ASP A 475 35.17 13.14 15.07
CA ASP A 475 36.49 13.74 14.84
C ASP A 475 36.68 14.16 13.37
N ALA A 476 37.79 14.84 13.09
CA ALA A 476 38.08 15.36 11.76
C ALA A 476 38.21 14.25 10.72
N GLN A 477 38.75 13.08 11.08
CA GLN A 477 38.93 11.95 10.17
C GLN A 477 37.58 11.36 9.79
N THR A 478 36.72 11.05 10.74
CA THR A 478 35.39 10.48 10.50
C THR A 478 34.48 11.45 9.73
N ASN A 479 34.58 12.75 10.05
CA ASN A 479 33.83 13.77 9.32
C ASN A 479 34.32 13.93 7.88
N GLN A 480 35.62 13.82 7.59
CA GLN A 480 36.15 13.81 6.24
C GLN A 480 35.66 12.57 5.45
N GLN A 481 35.59 11.40 6.09
CA GLN A 481 35.01 10.21 5.48
C GLN A 481 33.54 10.42 5.13
N LEU A 482 32.75 10.97 6.07
CA LEU A 482 31.36 11.33 5.86
C LEU A 482 31.18 12.28 4.67
N GLU A 483 31.99 13.33 4.60
CA GLU A 483 31.98 14.28 3.49
C GLU A 483 32.25 13.61 2.14
N ARG A 484 33.31 12.80 2.07
CA ARG A 484 33.67 12.06 0.87
C ARG A 484 32.54 11.15 0.40
N HIS A 485 31.95 10.35 1.33
CA HIS A 485 30.86 9.46 1.00
C HIS A 485 29.58 10.22 0.59
N GLY A 486 29.29 11.35 1.22
CA GLY A 486 28.16 12.21 0.86
C GLY A 486 28.28 12.82 -0.54
N ASP A 487 29.50 13.23 -0.96
CA ASP A 487 29.75 13.77 -2.29
C ASP A 487 29.65 12.68 -3.38
N LEU A 488 30.21 11.51 -3.11
CA LEU A 488 30.09 10.36 -4.00
C LEU A 488 28.64 9.90 -4.12
N LEU A 489 27.90 9.82 -3.01
CA LEU A 489 26.49 9.48 -3.00
C LEU A 489 25.68 10.44 -3.89
N ALA A 490 25.86 11.74 -3.73
CA ALA A 490 25.13 12.72 -4.53
C ALA A 490 25.49 12.67 -6.02
N SER A 491 26.76 12.37 -6.34
CA SER A 491 27.19 12.18 -7.74
C SER A 491 26.52 10.95 -8.36
N GLN A 492 26.57 9.80 -7.66
CA GLN A 492 25.97 8.56 -8.16
C GLN A 492 24.44 8.62 -8.22
N LEU A 493 23.78 9.31 -7.27
CA LEU A 493 22.35 9.51 -7.32
C LEU A 493 21.89 10.29 -8.55
N LYS A 494 22.67 11.24 -9.06
CA LYS A 494 22.33 11.93 -10.31
C LYS A 494 22.28 10.97 -11.48
N GLU A 495 23.24 10.03 -11.57
CA GLU A 495 23.27 9.00 -12.59
C GLU A 495 22.07 8.03 -12.44
N VAL A 496 21.84 7.55 -11.21
CA VAL A 496 20.72 6.63 -10.91
C VAL A 496 19.37 7.25 -11.25
N ILE A 497 19.14 8.52 -10.91
CA ILE A 497 17.87 9.22 -11.14
C ILE A 497 17.71 9.58 -12.63
N GLY A 498 18.82 9.88 -13.33
CA GLY A 498 18.82 10.17 -14.76
C GLY A 498 18.36 9.01 -15.63
N SER A 499 18.60 7.76 -15.22
CA SER A 499 18.17 6.57 -15.95
C SER A 499 16.73 6.15 -15.59
N GLN A 500 15.92 5.89 -16.62
CA GLN A 500 14.57 5.34 -16.44
C GLN A 500 14.59 3.96 -15.78
N ARG A 501 15.64 3.18 -15.97
CA ARG A 501 15.80 1.81 -15.49
C ARG A 501 16.13 1.74 -13.99
N THR A 502 16.79 2.78 -13.45
CA THR A 502 17.39 2.75 -12.12
C THR A 502 16.73 3.71 -11.13
N ARG A 503 16.06 4.77 -11.60
CA ARG A 503 15.51 5.83 -10.74
C ARG A 503 14.56 5.35 -9.64
N ARG A 504 13.83 4.24 -9.88
CA ARG A 504 12.93 3.64 -8.89
C ARG A 504 13.65 3.09 -7.66
N PHE A 505 14.94 2.82 -7.76
CA PHE A 505 15.74 2.31 -6.66
C PHE A 505 16.42 3.42 -5.83
N ALA A 506 16.22 4.69 -6.21
CA ALA A 506 16.84 5.83 -5.54
C ALA A 506 16.25 6.15 -4.15
N SER A 507 15.12 5.56 -3.76
CA SER A 507 14.34 5.89 -2.57
C SER A 507 15.17 5.99 -1.30
N TRP A 508 15.79 4.87 -0.90
CA TRP A 508 16.58 4.83 0.32
C TRP A 508 17.89 5.63 0.23
N PRO A 509 18.70 5.53 -0.84
CA PRO A 509 19.88 6.37 -1.00
C PRO A 509 19.57 7.88 -0.98
N LEU A 510 18.45 8.31 -1.57
CA LEU A 510 18.02 9.70 -1.53
C LEU A 510 17.60 10.13 -0.11
N THR A 511 16.97 9.24 0.66
CA THR A 511 16.62 9.50 2.05
C THR A 511 17.90 9.78 2.88
N VAL A 512 18.92 8.95 2.70
CA VAL A 512 20.22 9.14 3.36
C VAL A 512 20.89 10.44 2.92
N ALA A 513 20.90 10.75 1.63
CA ALA A 513 21.44 12.01 1.11
C ALA A 513 20.67 13.24 1.65
N GLY A 514 19.37 13.09 1.91
CA GLY A 514 18.55 14.13 2.53
C GLY A 514 18.98 14.44 3.97
N VAL A 515 19.30 13.41 4.77
CA VAL A 515 19.82 13.63 6.12
C VAL A 515 21.20 14.26 6.09
N GLU A 516 22.10 13.77 5.23
CA GLU A 516 23.44 14.31 5.02
C GLU A 516 23.42 15.78 4.59
N ALA A 517 22.45 16.17 3.77
CA ALA A 517 22.27 17.56 3.34
C ALA A 517 22.01 18.54 4.52
N GLY A 518 21.64 18.05 5.70
CA GLY A 518 21.55 18.83 6.94
C GLY A 518 22.89 19.45 7.35
N TYR A 519 24.00 18.77 7.08
CA TYR A 519 25.37 19.23 7.32
C TYR A 519 25.97 20.04 6.16
N ARG A 520 25.24 20.14 5.04
CA ARG A 520 25.69 20.84 3.84
C ARG A 520 24.94 22.17 3.66
N GLY A 521 25.44 22.95 2.72
CA GLY A 521 24.84 24.24 2.37
C GLY A 521 23.49 24.12 1.64
N GLU A 522 22.86 25.28 1.46
CA GLU A 522 21.54 25.42 0.82
C GLU A 522 21.44 24.75 -0.57
N ALA A 523 22.51 24.81 -1.36
CA ALA A 523 22.53 24.20 -2.67
C ALA A 523 22.27 22.69 -2.66
N ARG A 524 22.83 21.95 -1.67
CA ARG A 524 22.61 20.51 -1.49
C ARG A 524 21.16 20.23 -1.06
N ARG A 525 20.64 21.00 -0.11
CA ARG A 525 19.25 20.89 0.36
C ARG A 525 18.27 21.14 -0.78
N LYS A 526 18.49 22.20 -1.56
CA LYS A 526 17.64 22.49 -2.73
C LYS A 526 17.68 21.39 -3.76
N TRP A 527 18.84 20.82 -4.05
CA TRP A 527 18.96 19.68 -4.97
C TRP A 527 18.12 18.49 -4.50
N VAL A 528 18.16 18.14 -3.21
CA VAL A 528 17.32 17.06 -2.64
C VAL A 528 15.83 17.39 -2.81
N GLU A 529 15.41 18.61 -2.53
CA GLU A 529 14.02 19.04 -2.68
C GLU A 529 13.51 18.96 -4.12
N ASP A 530 14.31 19.43 -5.06
CA ASP A 530 13.98 19.42 -6.49
C ASP A 530 13.91 17.98 -6.99
N THR A 531 14.86 17.14 -6.59
CA THR A 531 14.88 15.70 -6.88
C THR A 531 13.65 14.97 -6.33
N CYS A 532 13.27 15.22 -5.08
CA CYS A 532 12.04 14.65 -4.52
C CYS A 532 10.79 15.04 -5.32
N SER A 533 10.71 16.29 -5.74
CA SER A 533 9.57 16.79 -6.53
C SER A 533 9.50 16.15 -7.92
N GLU A 534 10.65 15.96 -8.56
CA GLU A 534 10.75 15.29 -9.86
C GLU A 534 10.39 13.80 -9.75
N LEU A 535 10.98 13.07 -8.80
CA LEU A 535 10.71 11.65 -8.59
C LEU A 535 9.24 11.38 -8.26
N ALA A 536 8.61 12.21 -7.44
CA ALA A 536 7.18 12.08 -7.15
C ALA A 536 6.32 12.11 -8.42
N ARG A 537 6.62 13.05 -9.33
CA ARG A 537 5.94 13.17 -10.61
C ARG A 537 6.27 12.02 -11.56
N VAL A 538 7.54 11.64 -11.65
CA VAL A 538 7.99 10.61 -12.60
C VAL A 538 7.53 9.22 -12.17
N LEU A 539 7.51 8.92 -10.87
CA LEU A 539 7.08 7.63 -10.33
C LEU A 539 5.60 7.59 -9.93
N GLY A 540 4.88 8.73 -9.99
CA GLY A 540 3.46 8.78 -9.68
C GLY A 540 3.13 8.56 -8.19
N THR A 541 4.05 8.83 -7.26
CA THR A 541 3.88 8.58 -5.82
C THR A 541 4.15 9.82 -4.98
N ASN A 542 3.46 9.95 -3.84
CA ASN A 542 3.71 11.05 -2.90
C ASN A 542 4.87 10.77 -1.93
N CYS A 543 5.41 9.58 -1.90
CA CYS A 543 6.46 9.22 -0.95
C CYS A 543 7.68 10.16 -0.97
N PRO A 544 8.24 10.57 -2.14
CA PRO A 544 9.30 11.56 -2.17
C PRO A 544 8.88 12.93 -1.64
N LEU A 545 7.61 13.33 -1.79
CA LEU A 545 7.11 14.59 -1.23
C LEU A 545 6.99 14.52 0.29
N ASN A 546 6.62 13.37 0.84
CA ASN A 546 6.64 13.10 2.26
C ASN A 546 8.07 13.18 2.83
N LEU A 547 9.05 12.59 2.13
CA LEU A 547 10.46 12.71 2.45
C LEU A 547 10.90 14.19 2.46
N LYS A 548 10.59 14.94 1.40
CA LYS A 548 10.88 16.38 1.30
C LYS A 548 10.33 17.16 2.49
N ALA A 549 9.09 16.88 2.91
CA ALA A 549 8.47 17.55 4.04
C ALA A 549 9.19 17.26 5.36
N VAL A 550 9.62 16.01 5.58
CA VAL A 550 10.39 15.63 6.78
C VAL A 550 11.77 16.28 6.76
N MET A 551 12.47 16.27 5.63
CA MET A 551 13.78 16.90 5.50
C MET A 551 13.73 18.41 5.74
N ARG A 552 12.74 19.13 5.20
CA ARG A 552 12.55 20.56 5.48
C ARG A 552 12.40 20.85 6.97
N LYS A 553 11.58 20.05 7.66
CA LYS A 553 11.39 20.19 9.11
C LYS A 553 12.69 19.93 9.87
N TYR A 554 13.41 18.89 9.50
CA TYR A 554 14.70 18.53 10.08
C TYR A 554 15.74 19.65 9.86
N TRP A 555 15.91 20.14 8.63
CA TRP A 555 16.86 21.22 8.35
C TRP A 555 16.51 22.53 9.07
N ALA A 556 15.23 22.83 9.24
CA ALA A 556 14.76 24.01 9.96
C ALA A 556 14.99 23.92 11.48
N SER A 557 15.17 22.72 12.04
CA SER A 557 15.44 22.56 13.49
C SER A 557 16.81 23.07 13.92
N GLY A 558 17.77 23.11 12.99
CA GLY A 558 19.16 23.49 13.26
C GLY A 558 19.95 22.45 14.06
N ASN A 559 19.34 21.30 14.40
CA ASN A 559 19.97 20.21 15.13
C ASN A 559 20.31 19.08 14.18
N PRO A 560 21.54 19.02 13.65
CA PRO A 560 21.92 17.94 12.77
C PRO A 560 22.12 16.63 13.57
N GLY A 561 21.59 15.53 13.05
CA GLY A 561 21.72 14.21 13.66
C GLY A 561 20.74 13.23 13.05
N TRP A 562 21.06 11.95 13.11
CA TRP A 562 20.19 10.91 12.54
C TRP A 562 18.93 10.72 13.39
N GLU A 563 19.09 10.62 14.71
CA GLU A 563 17.98 10.43 15.65
C GLU A 563 17.07 11.67 15.72
N GLU A 564 17.63 12.88 15.53
CA GLU A 564 16.88 14.13 15.46
C GLU A 564 16.01 14.21 14.21
N CYS A 565 16.51 13.69 13.09
CA CYS A 565 15.73 13.59 11.85
C CYS A 565 14.57 12.60 12.01
N PHE A 566 14.86 11.45 12.59
CA PHE A 566 13.91 10.33 12.72
C PHE A 566 13.46 10.08 14.15
N TYR A 567 12.92 11.14 14.80
CA TYR A 567 12.40 11.10 16.18
C TYR A 567 11.13 10.25 16.36
N LYS A 568 10.55 9.75 15.28
CA LYS A 568 9.45 8.77 15.22
C LYS A 568 9.63 7.88 13.99
N PRO A 569 8.96 6.70 13.95
CA PRO A 569 9.07 5.83 12.78
C PRO A 569 8.56 6.47 11.50
N TYR A 570 9.40 6.50 10.47
CA TYR A 570 9.05 6.93 9.11
C TYR A 570 9.30 5.79 8.13
N ALA A 571 8.60 5.81 6.98
CA ALA A 571 8.81 4.90 5.87
C ALA A 571 8.80 5.69 4.56
N PHE A 572 9.90 5.58 3.82
CA PHE A 572 10.09 6.26 2.52
C PHE A 572 10.45 5.22 1.47
N MET A 573 9.43 4.49 1.00
CA MET A 573 9.57 3.51 -0.07
C MET A 573 8.60 3.82 -1.19
N PHE A 574 9.06 3.73 -2.43
CA PHE A 574 8.28 3.99 -3.64
C PHE A 574 8.70 3.11 -4.79
#